data_0941b86de2daa897f19b40409fc0965b
#
_entry.id   0941b86de2daa897f19b40409fc0965b
#
_cell.length_a   1.000
_cell.length_b   1.000
_cell.length_c   1.000
_cell.angle_alpha   90.00
_cell.angle_beta   90.00
_cell.angle_gamma   90.00
#
_symmetry.space_group_name_H-M   'P 1'
#
loop_
_entity.id
_entity.type
_entity.pdbx_description
1 polymer ?
#
loop_
_entity_poly.entity_id
_entity_poly.type
_entity_poly.pdbx_seq_one_letter_code
_entity_poly.pdbx_strand_id
1 'polypeptide(L)'
;MNFIIYLYSIYSNQSKEYNEIMLVLPDEHTISDMLLYGVGLRDQDELEDMIGKIVEGEKVENVNSPLELTYQELMNIELKLVNPADTYKYNAKYDIYEDMSDDDKFMNELYDKAIDLKVVGIAKPKGDGGLGGSGVLYTRNLTKYVIDTASKSEIVQK
;
A
#
# COMPACT_ATOMS: atom_id res chain seq x y z
N MET A 1 4.10 14.19 -5.28
CA MET A 1 5.00 13.22 -5.95
C MET A 1 4.24 12.65 -7.15
N ASN A 2 4.67 12.95 -8.38
CA ASN A 2 3.96 12.51 -9.59
C ASN A 2 4.35 11.07 -9.89
N PHE A 3 3.42 10.13 -9.71
CA PHE A 3 3.61 8.77 -10.17
C PHE A 3 3.38 8.71 -11.68
N ILE A 4 4.42 8.38 -12.43
CA ILE A 4 4.32 8.11 -13.86
C ILE A 4 3.82 6.67 -14.00
N ILE A 5 2.61 6.52 -14.53
CA ILE A 5 2.02 5.21 -14.81
C ILE A 5 2.59 4.73 -16.14
N TYR A 6 3.42 3.69 -16.11
CA TYR A 6 3.83 2.99 -17.33
C TYR A 6 2.74 2.00 -17.76
N LEU A 7 2.46 1.97 -19.07
CA LEU A 7 1.51 1.01 -19.65
C LEU A 7 2.04 -0.42 -19.52
N TYR A 8 1.33 -1.23 -18.74
CA TYR A 8 1.61 -2.64 -18.57
C TYR A 8 0.71 -3.48 -19.49
N SER A 9 1.23 -4.62 -19.95
CA SER A 9 0.43 -5.60 -20.68
C SER A 9 -0.49 -6.32 -19.70
N ILE A 10 -1.78 -6.05 -19.80
CA ILE A 10 -2.79 -6.55 -18.85
C ILE A 10 -3.31 -7.88 -19.36
N TYR A 11 -3.09 -8.94 -18.59
CA TYR A 11 -3.88 -10.17 -18.66
C TYR A 11 -4.91 -10.12 -17.53
N SER A 12 -6.05 -9.48 -17.75
CA SER A 12 -7.15 -9.56 -16.79
C SER A 12 -8.46 -9.04 -17.35
N ASN A 13 -9.57 -9.49 -16.78
CA ASN A 13 -10.82 -8.78 -16.83
C ASN A 13 -10.60 -7.37 -16.27
N GLN A 14 -10.95 -6.34 -17.03
CA GLN A 14 -10.81 -4.94 -16.60
C GLN A 14 -11.45 -4.77 -15.24
N SER A 15 -10.72 -4.15 -14.30
CA SER A 15 -11.25 -3.73 -13.01
C SER A 15 -12.55 -2.95 -13.24
N LYS A 16 -13.64 -3.44 -12.65
CA LYS A 16 -14.98 -2.86 -12.82
C LYS A 16 -15.40 -2.05 -11.61
N GLU A 17 -14.97 -2.51 -10.44
CA GLU A 17 -15.31 -1.88 -9.18
C GLU A 17 -14.22 -0.91 -8.73
N TYR A 18 -14.59 0.08 -7.93
CA TYR A 18 -13.63 1.09 -7.46
C TYR A 18 -12.55 0.52 -6.54
N ASN A 19 -12.86 -0.55 -5.80
CA ASN A 19 -11.97 -1.19 -4.82
C ASN A 19 -11.20 -2.39 -5.41
N GLU A 20 -11.18 -2.56 -6.72
CA GLU A 20 -10.37 -3.57 -7.39
C GLU A 20 -9.00 -3.02 -7.76
N ILE A 21 -7.97 -3.80 -7.45
CA ILE A 21 -6.57 -3.47 -7.68
C ILE A 21 -5.85 -4.59 -8.43
N MET A 22 -4.71 -4.27 -9.01
CA MET A 22 -3.79 -5.26 -9.58
C MET A 22 -2.42 -5.11 -8.96
N LEU A 23 -1.76 -6.23 -8.68
CA LEU A 23 -0.37 -6.23 -8.26
C LEU A 23 0.55 -6.18 -9.48
N VAL A 24 1.62 -5.41 -9.39
CA VAL A 24 2.69 -5.38 -10.38
C VAL A 24 3.90 -6.07 -9.79
N LEU A 25 4.32 -7.15 -10.42
CA LEU A 25 5.46 -7.94 -9.96
C LEU A 25 6.49 -8.03 -11.09
N PRO A 26 7.79 -7.82 -10.81
CA PRO A 26 8.85 -7.95 -11.80
C PRO A 26 9.05 -9.39 -12.23
N ASP A 27 8.74 -10.34 -11.37
CA ASP A 27 8.77 -11.77 -11.62
C ASP A 27 7.45 -12.43 -11.20
N GLU A 28 7.13 -13.58 -11.80
CA GLU A 28 5.81 -14.23 -11.63
C GLU A 28 5.56 -14.78 -10.22
N HIS A 29 6.63 -14.97 -9.44
CA HIS A 29 6.55 -15.62 -8.13
C HIS A 29 7.23 -14.83 -7.01
N THR A 30 7.82 -13.67 -7.30
CA THR A 30 8.61 -12.94 -6.32
C THR A 30 8.01 -11.58 -6.05
N ILE A 31 7.58 -11.37 -4.83
CA ILE A 31 7.22 -10.03 -4.34
C ILE A 31 8.51 -9.36 -3.85
N SER A 32 8.75 -8.12 -4.24
CA SER A 32 9.85 -7.35 -3.67
C SER A 32 9.56 -7.03 -2.20
N ASP A 33 10.62 -7.02 -1.39
CA ASP A 33 10.52 -6.64 0.02
C ASP A 33 9.81 -5.29 0.20
N MET A 34 10.13 -4.32 -0.65
CA MET A 34 9.48 -3.00 -0.61
C MET A 34 7.95 -3.06 -0.79
N LEU A 35 7.45 -3.98 -1.64
CA LEU A 35 6.00 -4.14 -1.76
C LEU A 35 5.42 -4.82 -0.53
N LEU A 36 6.12 -5.80 0.06
CA LEU A 36 5.67 -6.48 1.29
C LEU A 36 5.53 -5.50 2.45
N TYR A 37 6.48 -4.59 2.62
CA TYR A 37 6.38 -3.50 3.60
C TYR A 37 5.25 -2.53 3.24
N GLY A 38 5.16 -2.13 1.96
CA GLY A 38 4.15 -1.18 1.50
C GLY A 38 2.70 -1.66 1.60
N VAL A 39 2.47 -2.98 1.59
CA VAL A 39 1.14 -3.58 1.76
C VAL A 39 0.92 -4.15 3.18
N GLY A 40 1.87 -3.94 4.10
CA GLY A 40 1.74 -4.36 5.49
C GLY A 40 1.87 -5.88 5.73
N LEU A 41 2.48 -6.61 4.80
CA LEU A 41 2.79 -8.04 4.96
C LEU A 41 4.12 -8.28 5.69
N ARG A 42 4.89 -7.23 5.94
CA ARG A 42 6.08 -7.18 6.78
C ARG A 42 6.01 -5.98 7.71
N ASP A 43 6.71 -6.10 8.83
CA ASP A 43 6.76 -5.07 9.87
C ASP A 43 7.48 -3.81 9.36
N GLN A 44 6.86 -2.65 9.54
CA GLN A 44 7.42 -1.36 9.15
C GLN A 44 8.67 -1.02 9.96
N ASP A 45 8.77 -1.45 11.21
CA ASP A 45 9.92 -1.23 12.08
C ASP A 45 11.17 -1.90 11.51
N GLU A 46 11.02 -3.08 10.87
CA GLU A 46 12.13 -3.74 10.17
C GLU A 46 12.65 -2.89 8.99
N LEU A 47 11.75 -2.21 8.29
CA LEU A 47 12.11 -1.33 7.18
C LEU A 47 12.86 -0.09 7.68
N GLU A 48 12.41 0.52 8.77
CA GLU A 48 13.05 1.68 9.38
C GLU A 48 14.47 1.34 9.90
N ASP A 49 14.61 0.21 10.58
CA ASP A 49 15.90 -0.31 11.01
C ASP A 49 16.87 -0.55 9.83
N MET A 50 16.36 -1.12 8.75
CA MET A 50 17.13 -1.38 7.54
C MET A 50 17.58 -0.07 6.86
N ILE A 51 16.70 0.91 6.78
CA ILE A 51 17.01 2.24 6.23
C ILE A 51 18.04 2.94 7.14
N GLY A 52 17.89 2.87 8.46
CA GLY A 52 18.83 3.41 9.43
C GLY A 52 20.25 2.86 9.21
N LYS A 53 20.40 1.57 9.11
CA LYS A 53 21.69 0.90 8.83
C LYS A 53 22.31 1.32 7.50
N ILE A 54 21.48 1.47 6.44
CA ILE A 54 21.96 1.95 5.14
C ILE A 54 22.49 3.37 5.22
N VAL A 55 21.80 4.25 5.96
CA VAL A 55 22.21 5.65 6.15
C VAL A 55 23.53 5.74 6.96
N GLU A 56 23.74 4.82 7.90
CA GLU A 56 24.98 4.71 8.69
C GLU A 56 26.13 4.06 7.91
N GLY A 57 25.87 3.62 6.68
CA GLY A 57 26.89 3.00 5.82
C GLY A 57 27.18 1.54 6.17
N GLU A 58 26.33 0.93 6.96
CA GLU A 58 26.42 -0.50 7.26
C GLU A 58 25.93 -1.35 6.09
N LYS A 59 26.53 -2.52 5.92
CA LYS A 59 26.04 -3.50 4.96
C LYS A 59 24.81 -4.18 5.55
N VAL A 60 23.65 -3.92 4.97
CA VAL A 60 22.46 -4.71 5.23
C VAL A 60 22.59 -6.03 4.48
N GLU A 61 22.85 -7.11 5.19
CA GLU A 61 22.68 -8.44 4.61
C GLU A 61 21.17 -8.63 4.33
N ASN A 62 20.83 -9.11 3.15
CA ASN A 62 19.44 -9.48 2.82
C ASN A 62 19.01 -10.60 3.77
N VAL A 63 18.46 -10.22 4.92
CA VAL A 63 18.10 -11.14 6.01
C VAL A 63 16.86 -11.96 5.64
N ASN A 64 16.14 -11.54 4.61
CA ASN A 64 14.89 -12.15 4.23
C ASN A 64 14.97 -12.75 2.83
N SER A 65 14.83 -14.07 2.76
CA SER A 65 14.59 -14.74 1.48
C SER A 65 13.37 -14.13 0.79
N PRO A 66 13.40 -13.92 -0.52
CA PRO A 66 12.22 -13.47 -1.26
C PRO A 66 11.04 -14.36 -0.89
N LEU A 67 9.91 -13.76 -0.54
CA LEU A 67 8.70 -14.51 -0.26
C LEU A 67 8.16 -15.01 -1.61
N GLU A 68 8.28 -16.31 -1.84
CA GLU A 68 7.68 -16.96 -3.00
C GLU A 68 6.23 -17.29 -2.69
N LEU A 69 5.31 -16.62 -3.36
CA LEU A 69 3.89 -16.86 -3.25
C LEU A 69 3.35 -17.41 -4.57
N THR A 70 2.45 -18.34 -4.47
CA THR A 70 1.71 -18.82 -5.63
C THR A 70 0.75 -17.75 -6.13
N TYR A 71 0.35 -17.85 -7.40
CA TYR A 71 -0.65 -16.95 -7.98
C TYR A 71 -1.95 -16.89 -7.15
N GLN A 72 -2.37 -18.03 -6.60
CA GLN A 72 -3.59 -18.10 -5.77
C GLN A 72 -3.42 -17.37 -4.44
N GLU A 73 -2.27 -17.51 -3.79
CA GLU A 73 -1.97 -16.77 -2.55
C GLU A 73 -1.94 -15.27 -2.81
N LEU A 74 -1.30 -14.84 -3.91
CA LEU A 74 -1.26 -13.44 -4.32
C LEU A 74 -2.66 -12.85 -4.59
N MET A 75 -3.53 -13.62 -5.22
CA MET A 75 -4.91 -13.19 -5.50
C MET A 75 -5.80 -13.16 -4.26
N ASN A 76 -5.43 -13.88 -3.21
CA ASN A 76 -6.17 -13.96 -1.95
C ASN A 76 -5.57 -13.09 -0.83
N ILE A 77 -4.59 -12.26 -1.14
CA ILE A 77 -4.06 -11.31 -0.15
C ILE A 77 -5.19 -10.37 0.28
N GLU A 78 -5.40 -10.31 1.59
CA GLU A 78 -6.33 -9.38 2.20
C GLU A 78 -5.66 -8.02 2.38
N LEU A 79 -6.13 -7.04 1.64
CA LEU A 79 -5.66 -5.67 1.71
C LEU A 79 -6.81 -4.75 2.06
N LYS A 80 -6.54 -3.75 2.86
CA LYS A 80 -7.52 -2.72 3.23
C LYS A 80 -6.99 -1.33 2.93
N LEU A 81 -7.89 -0.44 2.56
CA LEU A 81 -7.57 0.96 2.34
C LEU A 81 -7.99 1.78 3.56
N VAL A 82 -7.00 2.29 4.27
CA VAL A 82 -7.19 3.31 5.30
C VAL A 82 -6.95 4.68 4.66
N ASN A 83 -7.90 5.60 4.83
CA ASN A 83 -7.69 6.96 4.37
C ASN A 83 -6.78 7.70 5.36
N PRO A 84 -5.68 8.34 4.92
CA PRO A 84 -4.79 9.09 5.82
C PRO A 84 -5.50 10.16 6.66
N ALA A 85 -6.60 10.71 6.18
CA ALA A 85 -7.39 11.68 6.96
C ALA A 85 -8.06 11.05 8.20
N ASP A 86 -8.28 9.74 8.18
CA ASP A 86 -8.93 9.02 9.26
C ASP A 86 -7.96 8.61 10.39
N THR A 87 -6.64 8.76 10.19
CA THR A 87 -5.63 8.51 11.22
C THR A 87 -5.55 9.62 12.27
N TYR A 88 -6.24 10.73 12.03
CA TYR A 88 -6.24 11.86 12.94
C TYR A 88 -7.47 11.88 13.84
N LYS A 89 -7.26 12.20 15.13
CA LYS A 89 -8.32 12.35 16.13
C LYS A 89 -8.33 13.75 16.69
N TYR A 90 -9.52 14.36 16.71
CA TYR A 90 -9.67 15.69 17.30
C TYR A 90 -9.57 15.64 18.83
N ASN A 91 -8.67 16.48 19.37
CA ASN A 91 -8.52 16.70 20.80
C ASN A 91 -9.15 18.05 21.19
N ALA A 92 -10.38 18.00 21.74
CA ALA A 92 -11.14 19.20 22.11
C ALA A 92 -10.49 20.01 23.25
N LYS A 93 -9.60 19.41 24.04
CA LYS A 93 -8.93 20.11 25.16
C LYS A 93 -7.90 21.12 24.65
N TYR A 94 -7.25 20.80 23.55
CA TYR A 94 -6.19 21.62 22.97
C TYR A 94 -6.57 22.24 21.63
N ASP A 95 -7.78 21.94 21.12
CA ASP A 95 -8.28 22.37 19.80
C ASP A 95 -7.33 22.01 18.66
N ILE A 96 -6.81 20.78 18.67
CA ILE A 96 -5.88 20.25 17.67
C ILE A 96 -6.31 18.87 17.19
N TYR A 97 -5.79 18.46 16.03
CA TYR A 97 -5.85 17.08 15.59
C TYR A 97 -4.54 16.37 15.95
N GLU A 98 -4.64 15.25 16.63
CA GLU A 98 -3.52 14.39 17.00
C GLU A 98 -3.40 13.25 15.98
N ASP A 99 -2.19 13.00 15.52
CA ASP A 99 -1.89 11.82 14.70
C ASP A 99 -1.89 10.58 15.60
N MET A 100 -2.74 9.61 15.25
CA MET A 100 -2.93 8.36 15.98
C MET A 100 -2.30 7.17 15.27
N SER A 101 -1.42 7.41 14.31
CA SER A 101 -0.77 6.34 13.52
C SER A 101 0.06 5.38 14.39
N ASP A 102 0.57 5.86 15.53
CA ASP A 102 1.34 5.07 16.49
C ASP A 102 0.47 4.41 17.59
N ASP A 103 -0.85 4.62 17.58
CA ASP A 103 -1.78 3.98 18.52
C ASP A 103 -2.34 2.69 17.92
N ASP A 104 -1.76 1.55 18.28
CA ASP A 104 -2.15 0.23 17.77
C ASP A 104 -3.64 -0.06 17.93
N LYS A 105 -4.23 0.33 19.05
CA LYS A 105 -5.66 0.09 19.31
C LYS A 105 -6.52 0.92 18.35
N PHE A 106 -6.19 2.18 18.19
CA PHE A 106 -6.90 3.08 17.29
C PHE A 106 -6.76 2.59 15.83
N MET A 107 -5.55 2.23 15.43
CA MET A 107 -5.27 1.74 14.07
C MET A 107 -5.98 0.41 13.79
N ASN A 108 -6.04 -0.52 14.74
CA ASN A 108 -6.81 -1.76 14.59
C ASN A 108 -8.32 -1.49 14.42
N GLU A 109 -8.90 -0.58 15.23
CA GLU A 109 -10.30 -0.20 15.09
C GLU A 109 -10.59 0.48 13.74
N LEU A 110 -9.63 1.24 13.22
CA LEU A 110 -9.71 1.89 11.93
C LEU A 110 -9.59 0.87 10.79
N TYR A 111 -8.66 -0.08 10.90
CA TYR A 111 -8.47 -1.17 9.95
C TYR A 111 -9.71 -2.05 9.83
N ASP A 112 -10.38 -2.37 10.93
CA ASP A 112 -11.60 -3.17 10.92
C ASP A 112 -12.74 -2.52 10.12
N LYS A 113 -12.77 -1.19 10.09
CA LYS A 113 -13.78 -0.37 9.38
C LYS A 113 -13.36 -0.01 7.95
N ALA A 114 -12.09 -0.21 7.62
CA ALA A 114 -11.53 0.15 6.32
C ALA A 114 -12.13 -0.70 5.19
N ILE A 115 -12.11 -0.16 3.98
CA ILE A 115 -12.64 -0.88 2.82
C ILE A 115 -11.68 -1.98 2.36
N ASP A 116 -12.25 -3.13 2.02
CA ASP A 116 -11.48 -4.23 1.44
C ASP A 116 -11.09 -3.90 0.01
N LEU A 117 -9.81 -4.04 -0.31
CA LEU A 117 -9.30 -4.01 -1.66
C LEU A 117 -9.21 -5.43 -2.21
N LYS A 118 -9.69 -5.62 -3.44
CA LYS A 118 -9.69 -6.92 -4.11
C LYS A 118 -8.58 -6.98 -5.15
N VAL A 119 -7.67 -7.92 -5.00
CA VAL A 119 -6.69 -8.22 -6.04
C VAL A 119 -7.40 -8.96 -7.17
N VAL A 120 -7.52 -8.35 -8.34
CA VAL A 120 -8.21 -8.93 -9.50
C VAL A 120 -7.26 -9.35 -10.62
N GLY A 121 -5.97 -9.15 -10.44
CA GLY A 121 -4.96 -9.56 -11.39
C GLY A 121 -3.55 -9.22 -10.96
N ILE A 122 -2.61 -9.85 -11.67
CA ILE A 122 -1.18 -9.60 -11.54
C ILE A 122 -0.66 -9.15 -12.90
N ALA A 123 0.11 -8.07 -12.93
CA ALA A 123 0.73 -7.53 -14.11
C ALA A 123 2.25 -7.67 -14.03
N LYS A 124 2.87 -7.97 -15.17
CA LYS A 124 4.33 -7.97 -15.31
C LYS A 124 4.77 -6.78 -16.16
N PRO A 125 5.79 -6.03 -15.74
CA PRO A 125 6.35 -4.96 -16.56
C PRO A 125 6.83 -5.51 -17.89
N LYS A 126 6.57 -4.79 -18.99
CA LYS A 126 7.04 -5.18 -20.31
C LYS A 126 8.40 -4.54 -20.58
N GLY A 127 9.47 -5.34 -20.54
CA GLY A 127 10.85 -4.90 -20.79
C GLY A 127 11.56 -4.38 -19.54
N ASP A 128 12.83 -4.01 -19.68
CA ASP A 128 13.70 -3.46 -18.63
C ASP A 128 13.33 -2.00 -18.26
N GLY A 129 12.09 -1.64 -18.37
CA GLY A 129 11.59 -0.30 -18.08
C GLY A 129 11.97 0.16 -16.68
N GLY A 130 12.82 1.13 -16.60
CA GLY A 130 13.63 1.70 -15.52
C GLY A 130 13.06 1.98 -14.15
N LEU A 131 11.93 1.38 -13.79
CA LEU A 131 11.41 1.27 -12.45
C LEU A 131 11.00 -0.19 -12.21
N GLY A 132 11.99 -1.09 -12.26
CA GLY A 132 11.82 -2.54 -12.05
C GLY A 132 11.25 -2.91 -10.69
N GLY A 133 10.26 -2.16 -10.23
CA GLY A 133 9.65 -2.27 -8.94
C GLY A 133 8.32 -2.99 -8.99
N SER A 134 8.06 -3.70 -7.93
CA SER A 134 6.72 -4.13 -7.58
C SER A 134 5.85 -2.92 -7.25
N GLY A 135 4.54 -3.05 -7.40
CA GLY A 135 3.62 -1.96 -7.10
C GLY A 135 2.17 -2.39 -7.14
N VAL A 136 1.30 -1.44 -6.90
CA VAL A 136 -0.15 -1.63 -6.94
C VAL A 136 -0.74 -0.70 -8.01
N LEU A 137 -1.49 -1.28 -8.94
CA LEU A 137 -2.28 -0.53 -9.90
C LEU A 137 -3.72 -0.44 -9.41
N TYR A 138 -4.30 0.73 -9.47
CA TYR A 138 -5.67 0.98 -9.06
C TYR A 138 -6.39 1.89 -10.06
N THR A 139 -7.70 1.91 -9.96
CA THR A 139 -8.52 2.69 -10.88
C THR A 139 -8.60 4.16 -10.49
N ARG A 140 -8.91 5.01 -11.48
CA ARG A 140 -9.26 6.41 -11.20
C ARG A 140 -10.46 6.54 -10.24
N ASN A 141 -11.35 5.55 -10.22
CA ASN A 141 -12.50 5.55 -9.32
C ASN A 141 -12.08 5.37 -7.87
N LEU A 142 -11.03 4.57 -7.59
CA LEU A 142 -10.46 4.47 -6.24
C LEU A 142 -9.86 5.81 -5.81
N THR A 143 -9.11 6.48 -6.69
CA THR A 143 -8.58 7.83 -6.40
C THR A 143 -9.69 8.81 -6.06
N LYS A 144 -10.77 8.82 -6.84
CA LYS A 144 -11.92 9.68 -6.56
C LYS A 144 -12.57 9.34 -5.23
N TYR A 145 -12.75 8.06 -4.94
CA TYR A 145 -13.31 7.61 -3.66
C TYR A 145 -12.48 8.12 -2.47
N VAL A 146 -11.14 7.99 -2.54
CA VAL A 146 -10.22 8.48 -1.50
C VAL A 146 -10.34 9.98 -1.32
N ILE A 147 -10.34 10.74 -2.41
CA ILE A 147 -10.49 12.20 -2.37
C ILE A 147 -11.84 12.61 -1.80
N ASP A 148 -12.93 11.99 -2.27
CA ASP A 148 -14.29 12.29 -1.84
C ASP A 148 -14.53 11.96 -0.36
N THR A 149 -13.90 10.90 0.15
CA THR A 149 -13.95 10.53 1.57
C THR A 149 -13.07 11.44 2.41
N ALA A 150 -11.83 11.70 2.00
CA ALA A 150 -10.95 12.61 2.70
C ALA A 150 -11.55 14.03 2.81
N SER A 151 -12.17 14.51 1.73
CA SER A 151 -12.78 15.85 1.73
C SER A 151 -13.96 16.01 2.70
N LYS A 152 -14.55 14.90 3.15
CA LYS A 152 -15.64 14.89 4.14
C LYS A 152 -15.15 14.68 5.57
N SER A 153 -13.86 14.35 5.74
CA SER A 153 -13.29 14.16 7.07
C SER A 153 -13.23 15.47 7.83
N GLU A 154 -13.37 15.37 9.14
CA GLU A 154 -13.43 16.53 10.03
C GLU A 154 -12.16 17.38 9.96
N ILE A 155 -10.99 16.73 9.85
CA ILE A 155 -9.69 17.41 9.75
C ILE A 155 -9.53 18.23 8.46
N VAL A 156 -10.19 17.83 7.37
CA VAL A 156 -10.08 18.54 6.09
C VAL A 156 -11.10 19.68 5.99
N GLN A 157 -12.21 19.61 6.74
CA GLN A 157 -13.27 20.61 6.70
C GLN A 157 -13.05 21.79 7.68
N LYS A 158 -12.13 21.67 8.62
CA LYS A 158 -11.71 22.74 9.54
C LYS A 158 -10.52 23.51 8.99
#